data_7bb5f25839a8fe4b5c498242b7429efd
#
_entry.id   7bb5f25839a8fe4b5c498242b7429efd
#
_cell.length_a   1.000
_cell.length_b   1.000
_cell.length_c   1.000
_cell.angle_alpha   90.00
_cell.angle_beta   90.00
_cell.angle_gamma   90.00
#
_symmetry.space_group_name_H-M   'P 1'
#
loop_
_entity.id
_entity.type
_entity.pdbx_description
1 polymer ?
#
loop_
_entity_poly.entity_id
_entity_poly.type
_entity_poly.pdbx_seq_one_letter_code
_entity_poly.pdbx_strand_id
1 'polypeptide(L)'
;LTFLDPACGSGNFLTETYLSLRRLENKILVKLSHGQVTMYSASESPIQISISQFYGIEINDFAVTVAKTALWIAESQMMKETEKILLVPLEFLPLKTNAFIVEGNALRVDWESVVPKSKLNYIMGNPPFVGARLMGKEQKADVNTIFPGWKNAGNLDYVCCWYKKASDMMQGTSVRSALVSTNSVAQGESVANLWKPLFDAGVHIDFAYRTFRWDSEAKIKAHVHCVIIGFSVAASSTPKSCLMVTATKWRII
;
A
#
# COMPACT_ATOMS: atom_id res chain seq x y z
N LEU A 1 5.34 2.15 12.58
CA LEU A 1 5.17 1.77 11.17
C LEU A 1 4.39 2.86 10.45
N THR A 2 4.76 3.14 9.19
CA THR A 2 4.10 4.15 8.36
C THR A 2 3.88 3.58 6.96
N PHE A 3 2.71 3.83 6.40
CA PHE A 3 2.23 3.23 5.16
C PHE A 3 1.83 4.31 4.15
N LEU A 4 2.17 4.12 2.88
CA LEU A 4 1.72 4.93 1.75
C LEU A 4 1.01 4.05 0.73
N ASP A 5 -0.22 4.42 0.38
CA ASP A 5 -0.91 3.89 -0.80
C ASP A 5 -1.05 5.00 -1.87
N PRO A 6 -0.24 4.97 -2.92
CA PRO A 6 -0.23 6.02 -3.94
C PRO A 6 -1.33 5.88 -5.01
N ALA A 7 -2.35 5.08 -4.75
CA ALA A 7 -3.56 4.94 -5.57
C ALA A 7 -4.68 4.36 -4.71
N CYS A 8 -4.96 5.03 -3.58
CA CYS A 8 -5.69 4.41 -2.46
C CYS A 8 -7.20 4.23 -2.74
N GLY A 9 -7.77 4.84 -3.77
CA GLY A 9 -9.19 4.75 -4.04
C GLY A 9 -10.01 5.15 -2.82
N SER A 10 -10.96 4.32 -2.44
CA SER A 10 -11.77 4.46 -1.22
C SER A 10 -11.04 4.03 0.07
N GLY A 11 -9.75 3.78 0.02
CA GLY A 11 -8.91 3.47 1.18
C GLY A 11 -8.94 2.02 1.66
N ASN A 12 -9.40 1.07 0.85
CA ASN A 12 -9.58 -0.33 1.26
C ASN A 12 -8.29 -0.97 1.79
N PHE A 13 -7.17 -0.79 1.09
CA PHE A 13 -5.87 -1.34 1.52
C PHE A 13 -5.41 -0.71 2.84
N LEU A 14 -5.54 0.61 2.97
CA LEU A 14 -5.17 1.33 4.19
C LEU A 14 -6.04 0.91 5.37
N THR A 15 -7.36 0.84 5.17
CA THR A 15 -8.34 0.47 6.19
C THR A 15 -8.12 -0.96 6.68
N GLU A 16 -7.97 -1.93 5.78
CA GLU A 16 -7.76 -3.33 6.17
C GLU A 16 -6.41 -3.54 6.85
N THR A 17 -5.37 -2.83 6.41
CA THR A 17 -4.06 -2.84 7.07
C THR A 17 -4.17 -2.29 8.48
N TYR A 18 -4.85 -1.16 8.67
CA TYR A 18 -5.11 -0.59 9.98
C TYR A 18 -5.86 -1.59 10.89
N LEU A 19 -6.98 -2.15 10.43
CA LEU A 19 -7.76 -3.13 11.17
C LEU A 19 -6.93 -4.37 11.55
N SER A 20 -6.14 -4.89 10.63
CA SER A 20 -5.29 -6.06 10.87
C SER A 20 -4.23 -5.79 11.93
N LEU A 21 -3.58 -4.63 11.89
CA LEU A 21 -2.58 -4.23 12.88
C LEU A 21 -3.23 -3.98 14.24
N ARG A 22 -4.37 -3.32 14.31
CA ARG A 22 -5.11 -3.08 15.55
C ARG A 22 -5.59 -4.38 16.20
N ARG A 23 -6.10 -5.33 15.39
CA ARG A 23 -6.45 -6.67 15.89
C ARG A 23 -5.25 -7.42 16.45
N LEU A 24 -4.08 -7.29 15.81
CA LEU A 24 -2.83 -7.85 16.32
C LEU A 24 -2.42 -7.19 17.65
N GLU A 25 -2.47 -5.87 17.72
CA GLU A 25 -2.17 -5.10 18.92
C GLU A 25 -3.12 -5.49 20.07
N ASN A 26 -4.42 -5.60 19.82
CA ASN A 26 -5.39 -6.08 20.81
C ASN A 26 -5.07 -7.50 21.32
N LYS A 27 -4.63 -8.41 20.44
CA LYS A 27 -4.18 -9.76 20.87
C LYS A 27 -2.94 -9.69 21.77
N ILE A 28 -2.02 -8.77 21.49
CA ILE A 28 -0.83 -8.55 22.33
C ILE A 28 -1.24 -8.00 23.70
N LEU A 29 -2.12 -6.99 23.74
CA LEU A 29 -2.63 -6.40 24.98
C LEU A 29 -3.29 -7.45 25.87
N VAL A 30 -4.14 -8.33 25.32
CA VAL A 30 -4.74 -9.45 26.06
C VAL A 30 -3.68 -10.37 26.65
N LYS A 31 -2.62 -10.68 25.90
CA LYS A 31 -1.55 -11.55 26.40
C LYS A 31 -0.70 -10.90 27.49
N LEU A 32 -0.44 -9.60 27.37
CA LEU A 32 0.36 -8.85 28.35
C LEU A 32 -0.40 -8.62 29.66
N SER A 33 -1.71 -8.44 29.60
CA SER A 33 -2.53 -8.25 30.80
C SER A 33 -2.69 -9.49 31.66
N HIS A 34 -2.32 -10.70 31.16
CA HIS A 34 -2.49 -11.99 31.87
C HIS A 34 -3.86 -12.15 32.56
N GLY A 35 -4.90 -11.49 32.04
CA GLY A 35 -6.21 -11.46 32.66
C GLY A 35 -6.32 -10.54 33.89
N GLN A 36 -5.29 -9.78 34.22
CA GLN A 36 -5.34 -8.73 35.24
C GLN A 36 -5.64 -7.39 34.60
N VAL A 37 -6.50 -6.60 35.25
CA VAL A 37 -6.72 -5.20 34.87
C VAL A 37 -5.45 -4.43 35.14
N THR A 38 -4.64 -4.24 34.12
CA THR A 38 -3.45 -3.37 34.24
C THR A 38 -3.96 -1.93 34.29
N MET A 39 -3.78 -1.26 35.42
CA MET A 39 -4.08 0.17 35.53
C MET A 39 -3.04 0.91 34.67
N TYR A 40 -3.40 1.22 33.43
CA TYR A 40 -2.63 2.18 32.64
C TYR A 40 -2.82 3.57 33.26
N SER A 41 -1.74 4.28 33.45
CA SER A 41 -1.84 5.65 33.92
C SER A 41 -2.58 6.47 32.83
N ALA A 42 -3.40 7.42 33.23
CA ALA A 42 -4.19 8.26 32.30
C ALA A 42 -3.30 9.03 31.28
N SER A 43 -1.99 9.03 31.44
CA SER A 43 -0.99 9.68 30.57
C SER A 43 -0.39 8.76 29.49
N GLU A 44 -0.57 7.43 29.57
CA GLU A 44 0.04 6.49 28.64
C GLU A 44 -1.05 5.67 27.93
N SER A 45 -1.35 6.02 26.68
CA SER A 45 -2.19 5.19 25.85
C SER A 45 -1.44 3.87 25.49
N PRO A 46 -2.02 2.70 25.79
CA PRO A 46 -1.42 1.42 25.38
C PRO A 46 -1.50 1.19 23.87
N ILE A 47 -2.23 2.06 23.16
CA ILE A 47 -2.46 1.98 21.73
C ILE A 47 -1.35 2.70 20.99
N GLN A 48 -0.63 1.97 20.15
CA GLN A 48 0.48 2.49 19.33
C GLN A 48 0.10 2.65 17.86
N ILE A 49 -0.95 1.96 17.41
CA ILE A 49 -1.41 2.01 16.02
C ILE A 49 -2.52 3.05 15.87
N SER A 50 -2.25 4.10 15.08
CA SER A 50 -3.16 5.21 14.80
C SER A 50 -3.33 5.39 13.30
N ILE A 51 -4.47 5.93 12.85
CA ILE A 51 -4.71 6.27 11.44
C ILE A 51 -3.75 7.36 10.93
N SER A 52 -3.10 8.12 11.80
CA SER A 52 -2.08 9.10 11.43
C SER A 52 -0.80 8.49 10.83
N GLN A 53 -0.65 7.17 10.89
CA GLN A 53 0.44 6.43 10.25
C GLN A 53 0.12 6.02 8.79
N PHE A 54 -1.08 6.38 8.30
CA PHE A 54 -1.58 5.98 7.00
C PHE A 54 -1.70 7.18 6.06
N TYR A 55 -1.00 7.09 4.95
CA TYR A 55 -0.90 8.11 3.91
C TYR A 55 -1.46 7.57 2.60
N GLY A 56 -2.14 8.41 1.84
CA GLY A 56 -2.71 8.02 0.56
C GLY A 56 -2.66 9.14 -0.46
N ILE A 57 -2.63 8.76 -1.74
CA ILE A 57 -2.81 9.68 -2.87
C ILE A 57 -3.94 9.12 -3.72
N GLU A 58 -4.92 9.95 -4.03
CA GLU A 58 -6.04 9.58 -4.89
C GLU A 58 -6.43 10.74 -5.80
N ILE A 59 -6.73 10.43 -7.05
CA ILE A 59 -7.05 11.45 -8.06
C ILE A 59 -8.49 11.97 -7.93
N ASN A 60 -9.38 11.19 -7.34
CA ASN A 60 -10.80 11.49 -7.18
C ASN A 60 -11.09 12.06 -5.80
N ASP A 61 -11.54 13.30 -5.71
CA ASP A 61 -11.86 14.04 -4.48
C ASP A 61 -12.90 13.33 -3.59
N PHE A 62 -13.93 12.77 -4.23
CA PHE A 62 -14.94 12.00 -3.52
C PHE A 62 -14.36 10.75 -2.89
N ALA A 63 -13.49 10.01 -3.60
CA ALA A 63 -12.82 8.83 -3.08
C ALA A 63 -11.87 9.19 -1.92
N VAL A 64 -11.18 10.33 -1.98
CA VAL A 64 -10.40 10.87 -0.83
C VAL A 64 -11.25 11.03 0.41
N THR A 65 -12.45 11.61 0.26
CA THR A 65 -13.39 11.81 1.38
C THR A 65 -13.88 10.47 1.93
N VAL A 66 -14.21 9.52 1.06
CA VAL A 66 -14.61 8.16 1.45
C VAL A 66 -13.50 7.46 2.21
N ALA A 67 -12.27 7.52 1.73
CA ALA A 67 -11.11 6.88 2.35
C ALA A 67 -10.83 7.42 3.76
N LYS A 68 -10.86 8.74 3.93
CA LYS A 68 -10.74 9.37 5.26
C LYS A 68 -11.83 8.91 6.22
N THR A 69 -13.08 8.89 5.74
CA THR A 69 -14.23 8.45 6.54
C THR A 69 -14.14 6.98 6.92
N ALA A 70 -13.71 6.11 5.98
CA ALA A 70 -13.53 4.69 6.23
C ALA A 70 -12.48 4.42 7.32
N LEU A 71 -11.36 5.13 7.29
CA LEU A 71 -10.32 5.03 8.33
C LEU A 71 -10.83 5.53 9.69
N TRP A 72 -11.60 6.60 9.75
CA TRP A 72 -12.22 7.05 11.01
C TRP A 72 -13.21 6.06 11.58
N ILE A 73 -14.05 5.45 10.73
CA ILE A 73 -14.97 4.40 11.15
C ILE A 73 -14.19 3.20 11.70
N ALA A 74 -13.13 2.77 11.01
CA ALA A 74 -12.28 1.68 11.44
C ALA A 74 -11.62 2.00 12.80
N GLU A 75 -11.11 3.22 12.99
CA GLU A 75 -10.52 3.66 14.25
C GLU A 75 -11.55 3.61 15.38
N SER A 76 -12.76 4.16 15.16
CA SER A 76 -13.84 4.12 16.14
C SER A 76 -14.24 2.70 16.53
N GLN A 77 -14.30 1.79 15.56
CA GLN A 77 -14.61 0.37 15.82
C GLN A 77 -13.52 -0.28 16.67
N MET A 78 -12.25 -0.11 16.31
CA MET A 78 -11.12 -0.71 17.02
C MET A 78 -10.93 -0.12 18.43
N MET A 79 -11.24 1.17 18.63
CA MET A 79 -11.23 1.77 19.97
C MET A 79 -12.26 1.09 20.87
N LYS A 80 -13.50 0.91 20.40
CA LYS A 80 -14.55 0.19 21.15
C LYS A 80 -14.19 -1.26 21.47
N GLU A 81 -13.49 -1.94 20.55
CA GLU A 81 -12.97 -3.29 20.83
C GLU A 81 -11.90 -3.27 21.92
N THR A 82 -10.98 -2.30 21.88
CA THR A 82 -9.91 -2.16 22.88
C THR A 82 -10.48 -1.78 24.25
N GLU A 83 -11.50 -0.91 24.34
CA GLU A 83 -12.20 -0.59 25.59
C GLU A 83 -12.75 -1.83 26.30
N LYS A 84 -13.34 -2.75 25.53
CA LYS A 84 -13.85 -4.02 26.06
C LYS A 84 -12.74 -4.93 26.61
N ILE A 85 -11.56 -4.87 26.03
CA ILE A 85 -10.37 -5.66 26.44
C ILE A 85 -9.77 -5.09 27.71
N LEU A 86 -9.62 -3.76 27.77
CA LEU A 86 -8.98 -3.08 28.88
C LEU A 86 -9.90 -2.80 30.05
N LEU A 87 -11.23 -2.92 29.85
CA LEU A 87 -12.29 -2.60 30.82
C LEU A 87 -12.21 -1.15 31.34
N VAL A 88 -11.67 -0.25 30.53
CA VAL A 88 -11.56 1.18 30.80
C VAL A 88 -12.10 2.00 29.63
N PRO A 89 -12.82 3.10 29.87
CA PRO A 89 -13.22 3.99 28.81
C PRO A 89 -11.95 4.66 28.21
N LEU A 90 -11.84 4.62 26.89
CA LEU A 90 -10.80 5.33 26.15
C LEU A 90 -11.40 6.64 25.64
N GLU A 91 -10.76 7.76 25.93
CA GLU A 91 -11.20 9.03 25.35
C GLU A 91 -10.95 9.01 23.83
N PHE A 92 -12.00 8.67 23.09
CA PHE A 92 -12.01 8.78 21.65
C PHE A 92 -12.61 10.12 21.23
N LEU A 93 -11.73 11.05 20.86
CA LEU A 93 -12.12 12.26 20.18
C LEU A 93 -11.81 12.09 18.68
N PRO A 94 -12.82 11.82 17.84
CA PRO A 94 -12.63 11.44 16.43
C PRO A 94 -11.95 12.53 15.58
N LEU A 95 -11.68 13.68 16.13
CA LEU A 95 -11.05 14.80 15.43
C LEU A 95 -9.57 15.03 15.80
N LYS A 96 -8.99 14.22 16.68
CA LYS A 96 -7.56 14.36 17.08
C LYS A 96 -6.61 13.62 16.14
N THR A 97 -7.07 12.61 15.45
CA THR A 97 -6.27 11.82 14.51
C THR A 97 -6.75 12.04 13.08
N ASN A 98 -5.84 12.25 12.15
CA ASN A 98 -6.15 12.43 10.73
C ASN A 98 -5.35 11.42 9.91
N ALA A 99 -6.03 10.75 8.99
CA ALA A 99 -5.35 10.05 7.91
C ALA A 99 -4.89 11.08 6.86
N PHE A 100 -3.66 10.96 6.41
CA PHE A 100 -3.06 11.90 5.46
C PHE A 100 -3.30 11.46 4.03
N ILE A 101 -4.53 11.64 3.55
CA ILE A 101 -4.91 11.34 2.17
C ILE A 101 -5.03 12.64 1.40
N VAL A 102 -4.27 12.76 0.32
CA VAL A 102 -4.23 13.93 -0.55
C VAL A 102 -4.87 13.64 -1.89
N GLU A 103 -5.55 14.64 -2.43
CA GLU A 103 -6.06 14.61 -3.78
C GLU A 103 -4.94 14.93 -4.78
N GLY A 104 -4.83 14.12 -5.83
CA GLY A 104 -3.90 14.39 -6.93
C GLY A 104 -3.55 13.17 -7.76
N ASN A 105 -2.97 13.43 -8.93
CA ASN A 105 -2.39 12.37 -9.75
C ASN A 105 -1.06 11.92 -9.12
N ALA A 106 -1.00 10.69 -8.61
CA ALA A 106 0.16 10.12 -7.95
C ALA A 106 1.44 10.15 -8.81
N LEU A 107 1.31 10.16 -10.13
CA LEU A 107 2.47 10.24 -11.02
C LEU A 107 3.03 11.66 -11.14
N ARG A 108 2.24 12.68 -10.80
CA ARG A 108 2.61 14.11 -10.84
C ARG A 108 2.91 14.70 -9.46
N VAL A 109 2.32 14.13 -8.41
CA VAL A 109 2.58 14.50 -7.01
C VAL A 109 3.94 13.99 -6.58
N ASP A 110 4.71 14.82 -5.88
CA ASP A 110 5.92 14.35 -5.18
C ASP A 110 5.51 13.58 -3.92
N TRP A 111 5.86 12.30 -3.84
CA TRP A 111 5.49 11.46 -2.70
C TRP A 111 6.20 11.86 -1.41
N GLU A 112 7.39 12.48 -1.50
CA GLU A 112 8.07 13.01 -0.30
C GLU A 112 7.35 14.22 0.31
N SER A 113 6.57 14.97 -0.49
CA SER A 113 5.72 16.04 0.05
C SER A 113 4.50 15.50 0.82
N VAL A 114 4.09 14.26 0.56
CA VAL A 114 2.99 13.60 1.27
C VAL A 114 3.48 12.91 2.54
N VAL A 115 4.57 12.16 2.43
CA VAL A 115 5.24 11.51 3.56
C VAL A 115 6.75 11.51 3.35
N PRO A 116 7.53 12.07 4.28
CA PRO A 116 8.98 12.03 4.18
C PRO A 116 9.48 10.58 4.14
N LYS A 117 10.38 10.25 3.21
CA LYS A 117 10.93 8.90 3.07
C LYS A 117 11.63 8.38 4.33
N SER A 118 12.14 9.29 5.19
CA SER A 118 12.74 8.95 6.48
C SER A 118 11.75 8.40 7.50
N LYS A 119 10.44 8.68 7.33
CA LYS A 119 9.37 8.17 8.19
C LYS A 119 8.65 6.97 7.59
N LEU A 120 8.76 6.78 6.28
CA LEU A 120 8.03 5.75 5.54
C LEU A 120 8.64 4.36 5.77
N ASN A 121 7.79 3.35 5.94
CA ASN A 121 8.22 1.95 6.05
C ASN A 121 7.72 1.11 4.88
N TYR A 122 6.47 1.34 4.43
CA TYR A 122 5.85 0.51 3.42
C TYR A 122 5.09 1.34 2.37
N ILE A 123 5.27 0.96 1.11
CA ILE A 123 4.45 1.41 -0.01
C ILE A 123 3.62 0.21 -0.46
N MET A 124 2.31 0.38 -0.54
CA MET A 124 1.41 -0.70 -0.95
C MET A 124 0.23 -0.14 -1.73
N GLY A 125 -0.40 -0.95 -2.56
CA GLY A 125 -1.60 -0.50 -3.26
C GLY A 125 -1.95 -1.35 -4.46
N ASN A 126 -3.06 -0.94 -5.08
CA ASN A 126 -3.58 -1.50 -6.32
C ASN A 126 -3.71 -0.39 -7.37
N PRO A 127 -2.60 0.05 -7.98
CA PRO A 127 -2.61 1.10 -8.98
C PRO A 127 -3.45 0.73 -10.22
N PRO A 128 -3.91 1.71 -11.01
CA PRO A 128 -4.73 1.43 -12.17
C PRO A 128 -3.97 0.66 -13.26
N PHE A 129 -4.65 -0.33 -13.85
CA PHE A 129 -4.14 -1.15 -14.95
C PHE A 129 -4.66 -0.61 -16.28
N VAL A 130 -3.77 -0.12 -17.11
CA VAL A 130 -4.09 0.33 -18.47
C VAL A 130 -3.00 -0.13 -19.42
N GLY A 131 -3.32 -1.12 -20.24
CA GLY A 131 -2.37 -1.62 -21.22
C GLY A 131 -1.92 -0.52 -22.18
N ALA A 132 -0.67 -0.57 -22.64
CA ALA A 132 -0.01 0.46 -23.45
C ALA A 132 -0.85 0.98 -24.64
N ARG A 133 -1.60 0.08 -25.30
CA ARG A 133 -2.44 0.43 -26.47
C ARG A 133 -3.72 1.15 -26.11
N LEU A 134 -4.17 1.05 -24.85
CA LEU A 134 -5.44 1.62 -24.35
C LEU A 134 -5.25 2.96 -23.66
N MET A 135 -4.02 3.38 -23.40
CA MET A 135 -3.72 4.64 -22.73
C MET A 135 -4.16 5.85 -23.55
N GLY A 136 -4.84 6.78 -22.88
CA GLY A 136 -5.15 8.11 -23.39
C GLY A 136 -3.90 9.01 -23.50
N LYS A 137 -4.09 10.21 -24.04
CA LYS A 137 -2.99 11.18 -24.26
C LYS A 137 -2.30 11.57 -22.93
N GLU A 138 -3.08 11.83 -21.88
CA GLU A 138 -2.54 12.22 -20.58
C GLU A 138 -1.73 11.10 -19.93
N GLN A 139 -2.23 9.87 -19.96
CA GLN A 139 -1.51 8.70 -19.43
C GLN A 139 -0.21 8.45 -20.18
N LYS A 140 -0.18 8.61 -21.50
CA LYS A 140 1.05 8.55 -22.30
C LYS A 140 2.04 9.65 -21.92
N ALA A 141 1.55 10.86 -21.64
CA ALA A 141 2.39 11.96 -21.15
C ALA A 141 2.98 11.65 -19.78
N ASP A 142 2.19 11.06 -18.86
CA ASP A 142 2.66 10.61 -17.57
C ASP A 142 3.76 9.54 -17.70
N VAL A 143 3.57 8.54 -18.57
CA VAL A 143 4.58 7.50 -18.87
C VAL A 143 5.89 8.15 -19.35
N ASN A 144 5.82 9.08 -20.30
CA ASN A 144 7.01 9.76 -20.81
C ASN A 144 7.74 10.56 -19.73
N THR A 145 7.00 11.15 -18.79
CA THR A 145 7.57 11.91 -17.68
C THR A 145 8.25 11.00 -16.65
N ILE A 146 7.67 9.83 -16.38
CA ILE A 146 8.18 8.87 -15.37
C ILE A 146 9.39 8.08 -15.90
N PHE A 147 9.44 7.83 -17.22
CA PHE A 147 10.50 7.03 -17.86
C PHE A 147 11.34 7.83 -18.84
N PRO A 148 11.98 8.95 -18.44
CA PRO A 148 12.79 9.74 -19.35
C PRO A 148 13.97 8.92 -19.86
N GLY A 149 14.09 8.80 -21.18
CA GLY A 149 15.19 8.08 -21.83
C GLY A 149 15.13 6.55 -21.78
N TRP A 150 14.09 5.95 -21.19
CA TRP A 150 13.96 4.49 -21.22
C TRP A 150 13.51 4.00 -22.59
N LYS A 151 14.24 3.03 -23.14
CA LYS A 151 13.86 2.38 -24.40
C LYS A 151 12.56 1.60 -24.21
N ASN A 152 11.67 1.70 -25.18
CA ASN A 152 10.39 0.99 -25.23
C ASN A 152 9.44 1.25 -24.04
N ALA A 153 9.60 2.34 -23.29
CA ALA A 153 8.71 2.70 -22.20
C ALA A 153 7.24 2.79 -22.65
N GLY A 154 6.98 3.19 -23.90
CA GLY A 154 5.63 3.24 -24.48
C GLY A 154 4.93 1.88 -24.64
N ASN A 155 5.65 0.75 -24.46
CA ASN A 155 5.08 -0.59 -24.48
C ASN A 155 4.71 -1.09 -23.10
N LEU A 156 5.06 -0.35 -22.04
CA LEU A 156 4.76 -0.73 -20.66
C LEU A 156 3.29 -0.46 -20.31
N ASP A 157 2.73 -1.30 -19.44
CA ASP A 157 1.43 -1.02 -18.80
C ASP A 157 1.57 0.22 -17.90
N TYR A 158 0.49 1.00 -17.76
CA TYR A 158 0.46 2.22 -16.96
C TYR A 158 0.88 1.99 -15.50
N VAL A 159 0.53 0.83 -14.93
CA VAL A 159 0.93 0.43 -13.58
C VAL A 159 2.45 0.42 -13.38
N CYS A 160 3.24 0.24 -14.44
CA CYS A 160 4.70 0.27 -14.36
C CYS A 160 5.26 1.60 -13.83
N CYS A 161 4.50 2.70 -14.00
CA CYS A 161 4.87 4.00 -13.46
C CYS A 161 4.97 3.99 -11.93
N TRP A 162 4.09 3.25 -11.26
CA TRP A 162 4.12 3.11 -9.80
C TRP A 162 5.33 2.30 -9.33
N TYR A 163 5.72 1.26 -10.07
CA TYR A 163 6.95 0.51 -9.78
C TYR A 163 8.18 1.41 -9.85
N LYS A 164 8.25 2.26 -10.87
CA LYS A 164 9.36 3.21 -11.03
C LYS A 164 9.38 4.24 -9.92
N LYS A 165 8.26 4.91 -9.65
CA LYS A 165 8.18 5.90 -8.57
C LYS A 165 8.45 5.30 -7.19
N ALA A 166 7.94 4.10 -6.91
CA ALA A 166 8.23 3.40 -5.67
C ALA A 166 9.72 3.06 -5.56
N SER A 167 10.34 2.59 -6.65
CA SER A 167 11.78 2.35 -6.70
C SER A 167 12.59 3.62 -6.40
N ASP A 168 12.21 4.76 -6.97
CA ASP A 168 12.90 6.03 -6.73
C ASP A 168 12.76 6.49 -5.27
N MET A 169 11.54 6.37 -4.71
CA MET A 169 11.26 6.72 -3.31
C MET A 169 12.04 5.84 -2.32
N MET A 170 12.28 4.58 -2.69
CA MET A 170 13.00 3.63 -1.84
C MET A 170 14.52 3.80 -1.84
N GLN A 171 15.10 4.54 -2.80
CA GLN A 171 16.55 4.72 -2.88
C GLN A 171 17.15 5.29 -1.60
N GLY A 172 18.17 4.61 -1.07
CA GLY A 172 18.84 5.00 0.18
C GLY A 172 18.03 4.80 1.46
N THR A 173 16.98 4.00 1.41
CA THR A 173 16.08 3.74 2.56
C THR A 173 15.91 2.25 2.83
N SER A 174 15.24 1.91 3.93
CA SER A 174 14.78 0.55 4.24
C SER A 174 13.30 0.32 3.87
N VAL A 175 12.69 1.24 3.13
CA VAL A 175 11.29 1.14 2.69
C VAL A 175 11.11 -0.09 1.80
N ARG A 176 9.98 -0.77 1.96
CA ARG A 176 9.58 -1.90 1.11
C ARG A 176 8.29 -1.57 0.39
N SER A 177 8.14 -2.11 -0.81
CA SER A 177 6.92 -1.93 -1.58
C SER A 177 6.28 -3.25 -1.95
N ALA A 178 4.95 -3.28 -2.01
CA ALA A 178 4.17 -4.38 -2.55
C ALA A 178 2.99 -3.85 -3.35
N LEU A 179 2.95 -4.15 -4.64
CA LEU A 179 1.91 -3.67 -5.53
C LEU A 179 1.15 -4.82 -6.18
N VAL A 180 -0.17 -4.66 -6.27
CA VAL A 180 -1.01 -5.47 -7.14
C VAL A 180 -0.85 -4.94 -8.56
N SER A 181 -0.78 -5.84 -9.53
CA SER A 181 -0.69 -5.47 -10.95
C SER A 181 -1.25 -6.58 -11.84
N THR A 182 -1.46 -6.27 -13.11
CA THR A 182 -1.72 -7.32 -14.10
C THR A 182 -0.49 -8.20 -14.25
N ASN A 183 -0.68 -9.46 -14.62
CA ASN A 183 0.45 -10.37 -14.86
C ASN A 183 1.32 -9.95 -16.07
N SER A 184 0.88 -8.97 -16.84
CA SER A 184 1.68 -8.36 -17.94
C SER A 184 3.05 -7.84 -17.47
N VAL A 185 3.15 -7.34 -16.22
CA VAL A 185 4.43 -6.87 -15.65
C VAL A 185 5.45 -7.99 -15.46
N ALA A 186 5.00 -9.25 -15.40
CA ALA A 186 5.84 -10.42 -15.20
C ALA A 186 6.00 -11.26 -16.47
N GLN A 187 5.58 -10.78 -17.64
CA GLN A 187 5.58 -11.51 -18.90
C GLN A 187 6.08 -10.69 -20.09
N GLY A 188 6.61 -11.39 -21.09
CA GLY A 188 6.98 -10.80 -22.38
C GLY A 188 8.01 -9.68 -22.27
N GLU A 189 7.83 -8.65 -23.09
CA GLU A 189 8.75 -7.50 -23.17
C GLU A 189 8.81 -6.67 -21.89
N SER A 190 7.77 -6.68 -21.07
CA SER A 190 7.73 -5.93 -19.82
C SER A 190 8.82 -6.38 -18.86
N VAL A 191 9.21 -7.65 -18.88
CA VAL A 191 10.31 -8.17 -18.04
C VAL A 191 11.62 -7.46 -18.36
N ALA A 192 11.94 -7.32 -19.65
CA ALA A 192 13.17 -6.65 -20.06
C ALA A 192 13.08 -5.12 -19.91
N ASN A 193 11.91 -4.55 -20.25
CA ASN A 193 11.74 -3.09 -20.32
C ASN A 193 11.50 -2.44 -18.94
N LEU A 194 10.95 -3.17 -17.97
CA LEU A 194 10.73 -2.68 -16.61
C LEU A 194 11.77 -3.20 -15.63
N TRP A 195 11.87 -4.54 -15.51
CA TRP A 195 12.65 -5.12 -14.41
C TRP A 195 14.15 -5.02 -14.60
N LYS A 196 14.65 -5.15 -15.82
CA LYS A 196 16.10 -5.03 -16.03
C LYS A 196 16.64 -3.67 -15.56
N PRO A 197 16.09 -2.52 -15.97
CA PRO A 197 16.58 -1.23 -15.47
C PRO A 197 16.36 -1.03 -13.96
N LEU A 198 15.28 -1.60 -13.39
CA LEU A 198 15.05 -1.54 -11.94
C LEU A 198 16.08 -2.37 -11.18
N PHE A 199 16.44 -3.57 -11.67
CA PHE A 199 17.48 -4.40 -11.07
C PHE A 199 18.86 -3.74 -11.20
N ASP A 200 19.14 -3.12 -12.34
CA ASP A 200 20.37 -2.35 -12.54
C ASP A 200 20.46 -1.15 -11.55
N ALA A 201 19.31 -0.61 -11.11
CA ALA A 201 19.19 0.42 -10.07
C ALA A 201 19.17 -0.14 -8.63
N GLY A 202 19.42 -1.44 -8.44
CA GLY A 202 19.49 -2.07 -7.12
C GLY A 202 18.18 -2.60 -6.54
N VAL A 203 17.09 -2.56 -7.31
CA VAL A 203 15.83 -3.21 -6.90
C VAL A 203 16.00 -4.72 -6.92
N HIS A 204 15.36 -5.40 -5.97
CA HIS A 204 15.20 -6.85 -5.98
C HIS A 204 13.79 -7.22 -5.53
N ILE A 205 13.32 -8.37 -6.00
CA ILE A 205 12.02 -8.91 -5.63
C ILE A 205 12.18 -9.66 -4.31
N ASP A 206 11.41 -9.24 -3.29
CA ASP A 206 11.39 -9.88 -1.98
C ASP A 206 10.46 -11.09 -1.98
N PHE A 207 9.28 -10.97 -2.61
CA PHE A 207 8.30 -12.05 -2.79
C PHE A 207 7.42 -11.80 -3.99
N ALA A 208 6.78 -12.85 -4.48
CA ALA A 208 5.77 -12.74 -5.51
C ALA A 208 4.66 -13.77 -5.28
N TYR A 209 3.41 -13.33 -5.41
CA TYR A 209 2.27 -14.21 -5.53
C TYR A 209 2.01 -14.53 -6.99
N ARG A 210 1.87 -15.83 -7.29
CA ARG A 210 1.56 -16.30 -8.64
C ARG A 210 0.22 -15.75 -9.12
N THR A 211 0.07 -15.68 -10.42
CA THR A 211 -1.15 -15.21 -11.09
C THR A 211 -2.42 -15.81 -10.49
N PHE A 212 -3.30 -14.92 -10.06
CA PHE A 212 -4.65 -15.25 -9.61
C PHE A 212 -5.68 -14.46 -10.40
N ARG A 213 -6.87 -14.99 -10.48
CA ARG A 213 -7.97 -14.33 -11.16
C ARG A 213 -8.61 -13.32 -10.19
N TRP A 214 -8.65 -12.05 -10.61
CA TRP A 214 -9.40 -11.04 -9.90
C TRP A 214 -10.87 -11.15 -10.31
N ASP A 215 -11.73 -11.61 -9.40
CA ASP A 215 -13.17 -11.62 -9.60
C ASP A 215 -13.76 -10.38 -8.93
N SER A 216 -14.13 -9.37 -9.72
CA SER A 216 -14.88 -8.24 -9.20
C SER A 216 -16.36 -8.63 -9.04
N GLU A 217 -17.02 -8.12 -7.99
CA GLU A 217 -18.47 -8.27 -7.80
C GLU A 217 -19.30 -7.43 -8.78
N ALA A 218 -18.64 -6.67 -9.66
CA ALA A 218 -19.30 -5.85 -10.67
C ALA A 218 -20.07 -6.72 -11.68
N LYS A 219 -21.23 -6.21 -12.15
CA LYS A 219 -22.10 -6.89 -13.14
C LYS A 219 -21.39 -7.25 -14.44
N ILE A 220 -20.32 -6.57 -14.81
CA ILE A 220 -19.45 -6.89 -15.94
C ILE A 220 -18.14 -7.42 -15.35
N LYS A 221 -17.97 -8.73 -15.37
CA LYS A 221 -16.76 -9.39 -14.88
C LYS A 221 -15.62 -9.20 -15.86
N ALA A 222 -14.79 -8.22 -15.62
CA ALA A 222 -13.47 -8.16 -16.27
C ALA A 222 -12.58 -9.23 -15.63
N HIS A 223 -12.31 -10.32 -16.36
CA HIS A 223 -11.40 -11.36 -15.92
C HIS A 223 -9.96 -10.89 -16.11
N VAL A 224 -9.42 -10.23 -15.09
CA VAL A 224 -8.02 -9.79 -15.09
C VAL A 224 -7.18 -10.78 -14.29
N HIS A 225 -6.09 -11.24 -14.88
CA HIS A 225 -5.10 -12.03 -14.18
C HIS A 225 -4.11 -11.07 -13.47
N CYS A 226 -4.10 -11.13 -12.14
CA CYS A 226 -3.27 -10.27 -11.31
C CYS A 226 -2.12 -11.04 -10.67
N VAL A 227 -1.08 -10.31 -10.33
CA VAL A 227 0.05 -10.74 -9.51
C VAL A 227 0.25 -9.74 -8.39
N ILE A 228 0.84 -10.17 -7.28
CA ILE A 228 1.32 -9.26 -6.24
C ILE A 228 2.83 -9.41 -6.19
N ILE A 229 3.55 -8.31 -6.32
CA ILE A 229 5.02 -8.31 -6.29
C ILE A 229 5.48 -7.40 -5.17
N GLY A 230 6.18 -8.01 -4.20
CA GLY A 230 6.89 -7.31 -3.15
C GLY A 230 8.34 -7.10 -3.54
N PHE A 231 8.84 -5.87 -3.40
CA PHE A 231 10.19 -5.49 -3.81
C PHE A 231 10.77 -4.42 -2.90
N SER A 232 12.10 -4.33 -2.88
CA SER A 232 12.82 -3.32 -2.12
C SER A 232 14.14 -2.97 -2.83
N VAL A 233 14.81 -1.92 -2.36
CA VAL A 233 16.16 -1.57 -2.82
C VAL A 233 17.15 -2.08 -1.77
N ALA A 234 18.07 -2.94 -2.19
CA ALA A 234 18.95 -3.59 -1.24
C ALA A 234 19.97 -2.62 -0.62
N ALA A 235 19.91 -2.53 0.71
CA ALA A 235 21.06 -2.12 1.50
C ALA A 235 21.80 -3.36 2.10
N SER A 236 21.52 -4.58 1.66
CA SER A 236 21.89 -5.81 2.38
C SER A 236 22.74 -6.75 1.54
N SER A 237 23.86 -7.15 2.13
CA SER A 237 24.78 -8.20 1.65
C SER A 237 24.24 -9.63 1.79
N THR A 238 23.03 -9.85 2.23
CA THR A 238 22.43 -11.19 2.35
C THR A 238 21.72 -11.59 1.06
N PRO A 239 22.02 -12.79 0.51
CA PRO A 239 21.25 -13.33 -0.62
C PRO A 239 19.78 -13.44 -0.22
N LYS A 240 18.90 -12.73 -0.93
CA LYS A 240 17.47 -12.82 -0.67
C LYS A 240 16.89 -13.93 -1.51
N SER A 241 16.34 -14.94 -0.86
CA SER A 241 15.52 -15.95 -1.53
C SER A 241 14.19 -15.31 -1.92
N CYS A 242 13.88 -15.27 -3.21
CA CYS A 242 12.54 -14.90 -3.67
C CYS A 242 11.53 -15.94 -3.17
N LEU A 243 10.67 -15.56 -2.24
CA LEU A 243 9.62 -16.43 -1.74
C LEU A 243 8.46 -16.46 -2.75
N MET A 244 8.36 -17.56 -3.50
CA MET A 244 7.23 -17.78 -4.38
C MET A 244 6.05 -18.31 -3.55
N VAL A 245 5.04 -17.48 -3.28
CA VAL A 245 3.86 -17.89 -2.51
C VAL A 245 2.75 -18.31 -3.49
N THR A 246 2.28 -19.54 -3.34
CA THR A 246 1.09 -20.01 -4.06
C THR A 246 -0.14 -19.66 -3.23
N ALA A 247 -1.03 -18.84 -3.78
CA ALA A 247 -2.29 -18.51 -3.13
C ALA A 247 -3.21 -19.77 -3.08
N THR A 248 -3.34 -20.36 -1.90
CA THR A 248 -4.47 -21.22 -1.59
C THR A 248 -5.62 -20.30 -1.14
N LYS A 249 -6.64 -20.19 -1.99
CA LYS A 249 -7.95 -19.51 -1.77
C LYS A 249 -7.96 -18.37 -0.74
N TRP A 250 -7.80 -17.16 -1.23
CA TRP A 250 -8.21 -15.96 -0.48
C TRP A 250 -9.62 -15.54 -0.93
N ARG A 251 -10.60 -15.59 -0.04
CA ARG A 251 -11.78 -14.75 -0.14
C ARG A 251 -11.37 -13.40 0.44
N ILE A 252 -11.28 -12.38 -0.40
CA ILE A 252 -11.31 -10.99 0.05
C ILE A 252 -12.80 -10.68 0.26
N ILE A 253 -13.15 -10.47 1.51
CA ILE A 253 -14.47 -10.00 1.94
C ILE A 253 -14.58 -8.52 1.60
#